data_0904be504c928ba47ad09800d10a675d
#
_entry.id   0904be504c928ba47ad09800d10a675d
#
_cell.length_a   1.000
_cell.length_b   1.000
_cell.length_c   1.000
_cell.angle_alpha   90.00
_cell.angle_beta   90.00
_cell.angle_gamma   90.00
#
_symmetry.space_group_name_H-M   'P 1'
#
loop_
_entity.id
_entity.type
_entity.pdbx_description
1 polymer ?
#
loop_
_entity_poly.entity_id
_entity_poly.type
_entity_poly.pdbx_seq_one_letter_code
_entity_poly.pdbx_strand_id
1 'polypeptide(L)' 'SDDMDYQILIEADFLVNLYEDNESADAIRAVRKNIFRIQSGLKILDDMFNINNG' A
#
# COMPACT_ATOMS: atom_id res chain seq x y z
N SER A 1 -16.99 -12.65 5.87
CA SER A 1 -16.30 -11.96 5.94
C SER A 1 -15.27 -11.98 5.69
N ASP A 2 -15.02 -11.39 5.00
CA ASP A 2 -14.11 -11.79 5.14
C ASP A 2 -12.96 -11.11 5.01
N ASP A 3 -12.09 -11.63 5.14
CA ASP A 3 -10.83 -11.09 5.22
C ASP A 3 -10.44 -10.33 4.00
N MET A 4 -10.85 -10.77 2.82
CA MET A 4 -10.50 -10.09 1.58
C MET A 4 -11.15 -8.70 1.49
N ASP A 5 -12.43 -8.60 1.88
CA ASP A 5 -13.11 -7.32 1.85
C ASP A 5 -12.48 -6.34 2.82
N TYR A 6 -12.13 -6.82 3.98
CA TYR A 6 -11.50 -5.98 4.99
C TYR A 6 -10.11 -5.56 4.53
N GLN A 7 -9.38 -6.48 3.90
CA GLN A 7 -8.05 -6.20 3.41
C GLN A 7 -8.08 -5.15 2.28
N ILE A 8 -9.09 -5.22 1.41
CA ILE A 8 -9.25 -4.21 0.37
C ILE A 8 -9.42 -2.83 1.01
N LEU A 9 -10.25 -2.76 2.03
CA LEU A 9 -10.50 -1.49 2.71
C LEU A 9 -9.24 -0.95 3.37
N ILE A 10 -8.48 -1.83 4.02
CA ILE A 10 -7.24 -1.43 4.66
C ILE A 10 -6.26 -0.87 3.62
N GLU A 11 -6.09 -1.58 2.51
CA GLU A 11 -5.12 -1.15 1.51
C GLU A 11 -5.54 0.15 0.85
N ALA A 12 -6.83 0.30 0.57
CA ALA A 12 -7.32 1.54 -0.01
C ALA A 12 -7.08 2.73 0.93
N ASP A 13 -7.31 2.50 2.23
CA ASP A 13 -7.11 3.55 3.22
C ASP A 13 -5.64 3.95 3.31
N PHE A 14 -4.74 2.97 3.28
CA PHE A 14 -3.32 3.26 3.31
C PHE A 14 -2.86 4.01 2.07
N LEU A 15 -3.41 3.66 0.90
CA LEU A 15 -3.03 4.38 -0.34
C LEU A 15 -3.35 5.86 -0.23
N VAL A 16 -4.52 6.19 0.30
CA VAL A 16 -4.92 7.58 0.46
C VAL A 16 -4.01 8.28 1.47
N ASN A 17 -3.78 7.63 2.60
CA ASN A 17 -2.97 8.22 3.66
C ASN A 17 -1.53 8.43 3.24
N LEU A 18 -0.95 7.46 2.55
CA LEU A 18 0.43 7.60 2.08
C LEU A 18 0.54 8.73 1.07
N TYR A 19 -0.48 8.88 0.22
CA TYR A 19 -0.47 9.92 -0.77
C TYR A 19 -0.52 11.30 -0.11
N GLU A 20 -1.32 11.41 0.96
CA GLU A 20 -1.53 12.70 1.62
C GLU A 20 -0.42 13.05 2.59
N ASP A 21 0.24 12.06 3.19
CA ASP A 21 1.15 12.31 4.28
C ASP A 21 2.58 12.58 3.85
N ASN A 22 2.88 12.40 2.58
CA ASN A 22 4.23 12.66 2.06
C ASN A 22 5.30 11.87 2.81
N GLU A 23 5.08 10.59 2.94
CA GLU A 23 5.99 9.73 3.69
C GLU A 23 7.28 9.45 2.94
N SER A 24 8.29 9.03 3.69
CA SER A 24 9.57 8.66 3.09
C SER A 24 9.46 7.36 2.32
N ALA A 25 10.41 7.13 1.41
CA ALA A 25 10.45 5.88 0.66
C ALA A 25 10.58 4.67 1.58
N ASP A 26 11.35 4.81 2.66
CA ASP A 26 11.51 3.70 3.60
C ASP A 26 10.21 3.40 4.33
N ALA A 27 9.45 4.43 4.68
CA ALA A 27 8.15 4.22 5.33
C ALA A 27 7.18 3.55 4.36
N ILE A 28 7.18 3.95 3.10
CA ILE A 28 6.31 3.35 2.10
C ILE A 28 6.69 1.88 1.89
N ARG A 29 7.98 1.57 1.82
CA ARG A 29 8.40 0.18 1.67
C ARG A 29 7.98 -0.67 2.86
N ALA A 30 8.06 -0.12 4.06
CA ALA A 30 7.64 -0.85 5.26
C ALA A 30 6.14 -1.14 5.22
N VAL A 31 5.34 -0.17 4.82
CA VAL A 31 3.90 -0.36 4.68
C VAL A 31 3.61 -1.40 3.61
N ARG A 32 4.31 -1.32 2.48
CA ARG A 32 4.16 -2.28 1.40
C ARG A 32 4.40 -3.70 1.90
N LYS A 33 5.46 -3.88 2.65
CA LYS A 33 5.85 -5.20 3.11
C LYS A 33 4.89 -5.73 4.17
N ASN A 34 4.46 -4.88 5.08
CA ASN A 34 3.72 -5.33 6.25
C ASN A 34 2.21 -5.28 6.12
N ILE A 35 1.70 -4.44 5.23
CA ILE A 35 0.27 -4.20 5.12
C ILE A 35 -0.30 -4.73 3.81
N PHE A 36 0.40 -4.49 2.70
CA PHE A 36 -0.17 -4.80 1.39
C PHE A 36 -0.01 -6.28 1.05
N ARG A 37 -1.12 -6.90 0.63
CA ARG A 37 -1.14 -8.31 0.30
C ARG A 37 -1.86 -8.58 -1.00
N ILE A 38 -2.75 -7.69 -1.42
CA ILE A 38 -3.57 -7.91 -2.61
C ILE A 38 -2.76 -7.46 -3.83
N GLN A 39 -2.75 -8.30 -4.86
CA GLN A 39 -1.96 -8.01 -6.06
C GLN A 39 -2.28 -6.66 -6.65
N SER A 40 -3.56 -6.33 -6.79
CA SER A 40 -3.93 -5.05 -7.39
C SER A 40 -3.53 -3.89 -6.49
N GLY A 41 -3.63 -4.06 -5.18
CA GLY A 41 -3.20 -3.01 -4.24
C GLY A 41 -1.71 -2.77 -4.33
N LEU A 42 -0.93 -3.84 -4.42
CA LEU A 42 0.52 -3.74 -4.58
C LEU A 42 0.89 -3.02 -5.87
N LYS A 43 0.18 -3.34 -6.94
CA LYS A 43 0.47 -2.70 -8.21
C LYS A 43 0.14 -1.22 -8.18
N ILE A 44 -0.98 -0.85 -7.59
CA ILE A 44 -1.36 0.55 -7.48
C ILE A 44 -0.33 1.31 -6.65
N LEU A 45 0.08 0.72 -5.53
CA LEU A 45 1.07 1.33 -4.66
C LEU A 45 2.37 1.57 -5.42
N ASP A 46 2.84 0.56 -6.13
CA ASP A 46 4.10 0.66 -6.86
C ASP A 46 4.01 1.71 -7.97
N ASP A 47 2.85 1.79 -8.64
CA ASP A 47 2.66 2.77 -9.70
C ASP A 47 2.58 4.19 -9.12
N MET A 48 1.94 4.35 -7.97
CA MET A 48 1.79 5.67 -7.38
C MET A 48 3.10 6.22 -6.88
N PHE A 49 3.92 5.38 -6.27
CA PHE A 49 5.11 5.87 -5.59
C PHE A 49 6.41 5.51 -6.29
N ASN A 50 6.32 4.68 -7.31
CA ASN A 50 7.48 4.33 -8.14
C ASN A 50 8.65 3.84 -7.29
N ILE A 51 8.36 2.99 -6.31
CA ILE A 51 9.41 2.41 -5.49
C ILE A 51 9.69 1.00 -5.97
N ASN A 52 10.94 0.63 -5.93
CA ASN A 52 11.32 -0.70 -6.31
C ASN A 52 11.72 -1.47 -5.12
N ASN A 53 11.48 -2.76 -5.24
CA ASN A 53 11.91 -3.55 -4.19
C ASN A 53 13.19 -4.09 -4.41
N GLY A 54 13.77 -3.75 -5.33
CA GLY A 54 14.93 -4.35 -5.73
C GLY A 54 16.11 -4.13 -5.19
#